data_e508a6dd47ff22ef794c98c70a37e66a
#
_entry.id   e508a6dd47ff22ef794c98c70a37e66a
#
_cell.length_a   1.000
_cell.length_b   1.000
_cell.length_c   1.000
_cell.angle_alpha   90.00
_cell.angle_beta   90.00
_cell.angle_gamma   90.00
#
_symmetry.space_group_name_H-M   'P 1'
#
loop_
_entity.id
_entity.type
_entity.pdbx_description
1 polymer ?
#
loop_
_entity_poly.entity_id
_entity_poly.type
_entity_poly.pdbx_seq_one_letter_code
_entity_poly.pdbx_strand_id
1 'polypeptide(L)'
;MTLPSANWQMLFINVNIATMSQGGTSYAAIEDGALAISDGKIVWLGNKAQLPDYNAEQVTVVDGQGKWVTPGLIDCHTHIVYGSHRANEFELRLQGASYEEIAQSGGGIVSTVKATRAASEDELFASAYKRLNALHKEGVTSLEIKSGYGLDLETEVKMLKVANRLGDSLPVTVQKTFLGAHALPVEYKDDADAYIKLVCEQMIPEVAKQNLADAVDVFCEGIGFSLAQTEAVFSAAKAHNIRVKVHAEQLSDLGGTELAAKYNALSSDHLEFLSDDGVKAMQASGMVAVLLPGAFYFLRETKLPPIEMLRANNVRIAIASDANPG
;
A
#
# COMPACT_ATOMS: atom_id res chain seq x y z
N MET A 1 4.14 40.89 28.39
CA MET A 1 2.88 40.14 28.31
C MET A 1 3.24 38.66 28.36
N THR A 2 3.01 38.01 29.49
CA THR A 2 3.13 36.56 29.58
C THR A 2 2.04 35.95 28.72
N LEU A 3 2.43 35.21 27.69
CA LEU A 3 1.48 34.36 26.94
C LEU A 3 0.80 33.42 27.96
N PRO A 4 -0.52 33.17 27.85
CA PRO A 4 -1.17 32.24 28.76
C PRO A 4 -0.45 30.89 28.65
N SER A 5 -0.18 30.26 29.81
CA SER A 5 0.44 28.95 29.87
C SER A 5 -0.32 27.99 28.98
N ALA A 6 0.38 27.31 28.07
CA ALA A 6 -0.26 26.45 27.09
C ALA A 6 -0.88 25.22 27.81
N ASN A 7 -2.15 25.01 27.61
CA ASN A 7 -2.86 23.82 28.12
C ASN A 7 -2.59 22.63 27.19
N TRP A 8 -1.42 22.01 27.34
CA TRP A 8 -1.05 20.79 26.61
C TRP A 8 -1.41 19.55 27.42
N GLN A 9 -1.74 18.45 26.73
CA GLN A 9 -2.00 17.18 27.38
C GLN A 9 -0.71 16.36 27.53
N MET A 10 0.18 16.42 26.51
CA MET A 10 1.44 15.70 26.51
C MET A 10 2.55 16.56 25.91
N LEU A 11 3.74 16.44 26.47
CA LEU A 11 4.94 17.15 26.01
C LEU A 11 6.11 16.16 25.97
N PHE A 12 6.64 15.92 24.78
CA PHE A 12 7.90 15.22 24.60
C PHE A 12 9.05 16.23 24.66
N ILE A 13 10.05 15.97 25.47
CA ILE A 13 11.29 16.76 25.59
C ILE A 13 12.52 15.88 25.34
N ASN A 14 13.67 16.52 25.09
CA ASN A 14 14.92 15.82 24.80
C ASN A 14 14.75 14.84 23.63
N VAL A 15 14.10 15.27 22.54
CA VAL A 15 13.90 14.50 21.32
C VAL A 15 14.59 15.18 20.15
N ASN A 16 15.01 14.41 19.16
CA ASN A 16 15.31 14.92 17.82
C ASN A 16 14.10 14.70 16.93
N ILE A 17 13.70 15.71 16.16
CA ILE A 17 12.46 15.66 15.39
C ILE A 17 12.79 15.72 13.91
N ALA A 18 12.43 14.69 13.14
CA ALA A 18 12.44 14.71 11.70
C ALA A 18 11.08 15.21 11.20
N THR A 19 10.97 16.50 10.87
CA THR A 19 9.66 17.07 10.50
C THR A 19 9.22 16.69 9.10
N MET A 20 10.14 16.26 8.23
CA MET A 20 9.93 15.98 6.81
C MET A 20 9.33 17.16 6.02
N SER A 21 9.39 18.38 6.57
CA SER A 21 8.90 19.57 5.88
C SER A 21 9.82 19.97 4.72
N GLN A 22 9.26 20.66 3.74
CA GLN A 22 10.04 21.10 2.57
C GLN A 22 11.05 22.20 2.94
N GLY A 23 12.26 22.09 2.41
CA GLY A 23 13.35 23.05 2.55
C GLY A 23 14.22 22.82 3.80
N GLY A 24 15.41 23.41 3.81
CA GLY A 24 16.35 23.34 4.94
C GLY A 24 17.29 22.13 4.89
N THR A 25 17.64 21.63 6.08
CA THR A 25 18.52 20.47 6.26
C THR A 25 17.82 19.15 5.92
N SER A 26 18.59 18.07 5.80
CA SER A 26 18.04 16.71 5.60
C SER A 26 16.97 16.43 6.67
N TYR A 27 15.83 15.87 6.23
CA TYR A 27 14.65 15.59 7.04
C TYR A 27 14.01 16.83 7.71
N ALA A 28 14.44 18.06 7.41
CA ALA A 28 14.12 19.27 8.15
C ALA A 28 14.21 19.04 9.67
N ALA A 29 15.38 18.52 10.08
CA ALA A 29 15.62 18.02 11.43
C ALA A 29 15.69 19.18 12.45
N ILE A 30 15.11 18.96 13.61
CA ILE A 30 15.24 19.80 14.81
C ILE A 30 15.93 18.96 15.86
N GLU A 31 17.19 19.27 16.16
CA GLU A 31 17.96 18.65 17.23
C GLU A 31 17.63 19.33 18.57
N ASP A 32 17.76 18.55 19.67
CA ASP A 32 17.35 19.00 21.03
C ASP A 32 15.98 19.67 21.01
N GLY A 33 15.03 18.96 20.44
CA GLY A 33 13.67 19.44 20.23
C GLY A 33 12.72 19.09 21.36
N ALA A 34 11.53 19.68 21.27
CA ALA A 34 10.36 19.28 22.03
C ALA A 34 9.11 19.35 21.13
N LEU A 35 8.07 18.55 21.50
CA LEU A 35 6.83 18.43 20.76
C LEU A 35 5.67 18.34 21.74
N ALA A 36 4.66 19.18 21.58
CA ALA A 36 3.47 19.21 22.42
C ALA A 36 2.23 18.71 21.65
N ILE A 37 1.40 17.96 22.36
CA ILE A 37 0.15 17.39 21.85
C ILE A 37 -1.02 17.83 22.70
N SER A 38 -2.11 18.23 22.03
CA SER A 38 -3.42 18.46 22.62
C SER A 38 -4.50 17.94 21.66
N ASP A 39 -5.52 17.29 22.19
CA ASP A 39 -6.65 16.73 21.43
C ASP A 39 -6.22 15.86 20.23
N GLY A 40 -5.17 15.05 20.45
CA GLY A 40 -4.63 14.13 19.43
C GLY A 40 -3.87 14.84 18.30
N LYS A 41 -3.56 16.13 18.43
CA LYS A 41 -2.86 16.93 17.41
C LYS A 41 -1.56 17.52 17.96
N ILE A 42 -0.57 17.62 17.09
CA ILE A 42 0.65 18.39 17.39
C ILE A 42 0.27 19.87 17.38
N VAL A 43 0.38 20.52 18.53
CA VAL A 43 0.03 21.93 18.69
C VAL A 43 1.26 22.84 18.80
N TRP A 44 2.41 22.26 19.10
CA TRP A 44 3.70 22.95 19.07
C TRP A 44 4.84 21.96 18.79
N LEU A 45 5.84 22.38 18.06
CA LEU A 45 7.12 21.70 17.93
C LEU A 45 8.22 22.72 17.64
N GLY A 46 9.43 22.45 18.12
CA GLY A 46 10.57 23.34 17.91
C GLY A 46 11.77 22.94 18.74
N ASN A 47 12.82 23.78 18.72
CA ASN A 47 13.97 23.59 19.59
C ASN A 47 13.55 23.80 21.05
N LYS A 48 14.02 22.95 21.95
CA LYS A 48 13.69 22.98 23.38
C LYS A 48 13.98 24.34 24.03
N ALA A 49 15.01 25.06 23.58
CA ALA A 49 15.34 26.39 24.07
C ALA A 49 14.26 27.47 23.76
N GLN A 50 13.37 27.16 22.81
CA GLN A 50 12.25 28.03 22.41
C GLN A 50 10.92 27.56 23.02
N LEU A 51 10.94 26.59 23.91
CA LEU A 51 9.75 26.03 24.53
C LEU A 51 9.01 27.11 25.32
N PRO A 52 7.72 27.40 25.03
CA PRO A 52 6.93 28.33 25.80
C PRO A 52 6.70 27.86 27.24
N ASP A 53 6.40 28.75 28.13
CA ASP A 53 6.00 28.43 29.50
C ASP A 53 4.76 27.54 29.47
N TYR A 54 4.79 26.46 30.24
CA TYR A 54 3.68 25.52 30.36
C TYR A 54 3.44 25.12 31.82
N ASN A 55 2.22 24.64 32.12
CA ASN A 55 1.91 24.19 33.46
C ASN A 55 2.32 22.71 33.63
N ALA A 56 3.45 22.49 34.30
CA ALA A 56 4.01 21.15 34.50
C ALA A 56 3.11 20.22 35.34
N GLU A 57 2.16 20.74 36.10
CA GLU A 57 1.21 19.92 36.87
C GLU A 57 0.05 19.41 36.01
N GLN A 58 -0.19 19.99 34.84
CA GLN A 58 -1.32 19.69 33.96
C GLN A 58 -0.90 18.97 32.68
N VAL A 59 0.40 18.76 32.45
CA VAL A 59 0.93 18.11 31.25
C VAL A 59 1.69 16.85 31.59
N THR A 60 1.46 15.78 30.83
CA THR A 60 2.29 14.59 30.91
C THR A 60 3.59 14.81 30.15
N VAL A 61 4.71 14.93 30.88
CA VAL A 61 6.04 15.12 30.28
C VAL A 61 6.71 13.77 30.04
N VAL A 62 7.16 13.54 28.80
CA VAL A 62 7.89 12.35 28.36
C VAL A 62 9.31 12.75 27.97
N ASP A 63 10.32 12.25 28.66
CA ASP A 63 11.72 12.44 28.28
C ASP A 63 12.09 11.44 27.18
N GLY A 64 12.37 11.94 25.98
CA GLY A 64 12.75 11.13 24.83
C GLY A 64 14.20 10.64 24.82
N GLN A 65 15.04 11.12 25.77
CA GLN A 65 16.43 10.64 25.94
C GLN A 65 17.26 10.73 24.64
N GLY A 66 17.06 11.79 23.85
CA GLY A 66 17.75 11.98 22.56
C GLY A 66 17.26 11.10 21.41
N LYS A 67 16.15 10.38 21.58
CA LYS A 67 15.55 9.58 20.51
C LYS A 67 14.95 10.44 19.42
N TRP A 68 14.81 9.86 18.24
CA TRP A 68 14.16 10.51 17.12
C TRP A 68 12.63 10.33 17.16
N VAL A 69 11.93 11.42 16.85
CA VAL A 69 10.50 11.44 16.54
C VAL A 69 10.37 11.67 15.04
N THR A 70 9.68 10.78 14.36
CA THR A 70 9.42 10.85 12.93
C THR A 70 7.91 10.80 12.68
N PRO A 71 7.41 11.26 11.52
CA PRO A 71 6.08 10.85 11.08
C PRO A 71 5.97 9.32 11.08
N GLY A 72 4.78 8.79 11.36
CA GLY A 72 4.53 7.37 11.25
C GLY A 72 4.79 6.85 9.83
N LEU A 73 5.30 5.63 9.70
CA LEU A 73 5.58 5.04 8.41
C LEU A 73 4.27 4.74 7.65
N ILE A 74 4.33 4.90 6.33
CA ILE A 74 3.23 4.60 5.41
C ILE A 74 3.66 3.43 4.54
N ASP A 75 2.89 2.33 4.57
CA ASP A 75 3.06 1.21 3.66
C ASP A 75 1.91 1.22 2.64
N CYS A 76 2.18 1.78 1.47
CA CYS A 76 1.15 2.07 0.47
C CYS A 76 0.90 0.94 -0.54
N HIS A 77 1.40 -0.28 -0.26
CA HIS A 77 1.18 -1.45 -1.10
C HIS A 77 1.37 -2.74 -0.29
N THR A 78 0.26 -3.34 0.15
CA THR A 78 0.27 -4.64 0.83
C THR A 78 -0.91 -5.52 0.42
N HIS A 79 -0.73 -6.84 0.58
CA HIS A 79 -1.74 -7.88 0.33
C HIS A 79 -1.89 -8.77 1.56
N ILE A 80 -1.98 -8.18 2.77
CA ILE A 80 -1.92 -8.94 4.03
C ILE A 80 -3.16 -9.77 4.37
N VAL A 81 -4.26 -9.63 3.61
CA VAL A 81 -5.48 -10.44 3.79
C VAL A 81 -5.46 -11.62 2.83
N TYR A 82 -5.12 -12.78 3.32
CA TYR A 82 -5.10 -14.04 2.57
C TYR A 82 -5.15 -15.27 3.48
N GLY A 83 -5.63 -16.38 2.93
CA GLY A 83 -5.60 -17.69 3.57
C GLY A 83 -4.29 -18.45 3.31
N SER A 84 -3.84 -19.25 4.30
CA SER A 84 -2.61 -20.04 4.22
C SER A 84 -1.32 -19.19 4.09
N HIS A 85 -0.24 -19.79 3.62
CA HIS A 85 1.06 -19.17 3.31
C HIS A 85 1.80 -20.04 2.28
N ARG A 86 2.78 -19.45 1.59
CA ARG A 86 3.60 -20.14 0.57
C ARG A 86 5.01 -20.53 1.06
N ALA A 87 5.21 -20.72 2.37
CA ALA A 87 6.53 -21.06 2.93
C ALA A 87 7.12 -22.34 2.31
N ASN A 88 6.28 -23.34 2.01
CA ASN A 88 6.74 -24.58 1.35
C ASN A 88 7.21 -24.32 -0.10
N GLU A 89 6.58 -23.38 -0.80
CA GLU A 89 7.01 -23.00 -2.15
C GLU A 89 8.35 -22.26 -2.12
N PHE A 90 8.57 -21.43 -1.09
CA PHE A 90 9.85 -20.78 -0.86
C PHE A 90 10.96 -21.81 -0.63
N GLU A 91 10.70 -22.83 0.19
CA GLU A 91 11.64 -23.95 0.40
C GLU A 91 11.95 -24.69 -0.91
N LEU A 92 10.93 -25.01 -1.72
CA LEU A 92 11.12 -25.64 -3.03
C LEU A 92 11.99 -24.79 -3.97
N ARG A 93 11.79 -23.46 -3.98
CA ARG A 93 12.65 -22.53 -4.74
C ARG A 93 14.09 -22.57 -4.26
N LEU A 94 14.32 -22.62 -2.96
CA LEU A 94 15.69 -22.74 -2.40
C LEU A 94 16.35 -24.05 -2.78
N GLN A 95 15.57 -25.13 -2.99
CA GLN A 95 16.03 -26.43 -3.47
C GLN A 95 16.21 -26.47 -5.00
N GLY A 96 15.88 -25.37 -5.72
CA GLY A 96 16.09 -25.24 -7.15
C GLY A 96 14.88 -25.51 -8.02
N ALA A 97 13.68 -25.70 -7.43
CA ALA A 97 12.46 -25.86 -8.21
C ALA A 97 12.15 -24.58 -9.00
N SER A 98 11.78 -24.77 -10.27
CA SER A 98 11.36 -23.67 -11.15
C SER A 98 9.96 -23.16 -10.78
N TYR A 99 9.65 -21.94 -11.22
CA TYR A 99 8.29 -21.39 -11.11
C TYR A 99 7.25 -22.30 -11.77
N GLU A 100 7.58 -22.88 -12.94
CA GLU A 100 6.70 -23.78 -13.67
C GLU A 100 6.41 -25.07 -12.89
N GLU A 101 7.42 -25.68 -12.27
CA GLU A 101 7.25 -26.88 -11.45
C GLU A 101 6.36 -26.61 -10.23
N ILE A 102 6.53 -25.47 -9.57
CA ILE A 102 5.69 -25.04 -8.45
C ILE A 102 4.26 -24.80 -8.91
N ALA A 103 4.06 -24.08 -10.01
CA ALA A 103 2.74 -23.83 -10.57
C ALA A 103 2.02 -25.10 -10.99
N GLN A 104 2.71 -26.06 -11.65
CA GLN A 104 2.16 -27.36 -12.05
C GLN A 104 1.77 -28.22 -10.84
N SER A 105 2.44 -28.06 -9.68
CA SER A 105 2.07 -28.73 -8.43
C SER A 105 0.85 -28.09 -7.74
N GLY A 106 0.25 -27.06 -8.34
CA GLY A 106 -0.90 -26.31 -7.78
C GLY A 106 -0.51 -25.23 -6.78
N GLY A 107 0.76 -24.78 -6.82
CA GLY A 107 1.28 -23.66 -6.03
C GLY A 107 0.97 -22.29 -6.64
N GLY A 108 1.64 -21.29 -6.13
CA GLY A 108 1.49 -19.90 -6.59
C GLY A 108 0.17 -19.28 -6.16
N ILE A 109 -0.31 -18.31 -6.96
CA ILE A 109 -1.53 -17.57 -6.65
C ILE A 109 -2.76 -18.48 -6.54
N VAL A 110 -2.80 -19.59 -7.30
CA VAL A 110 -3.91 -20.55 -7.30
C VAL A 110 -4.09 -21.19 -5.92
N SER A 111 -3.00 -21.57 -5.26
CA SER A 111 -3.05 -22.15 -3.91
C SER A 111 -3.59 -21.15 -2.90
N THR A 112 -3.15 -19.89 -2.99
CA THR A 112 -3.62 -18.80 -2.13
C THR A 112 -5.10 -18.49 -2.34
N VAL A 113 -5.55 -18.42 -3.60
CA VAL A 113 -6.97 -18.18 -3.94
C VAL A 113 -7.85 -19.30 -3.35
N LYS A 114 -7.47 -20.56 -3.54
CA LYS A 114 -8.19 -21.71 -2.98
C LYS A 114 -8.30 -21.62 -1.45
N ALA A 115 -7.20 -21.31 -0.77
CA ALA A 115 -7.18 -21.20 0.69
C ALA A 115 -7.98 -19.99 1.19
N THR A 116 -7.93 -18.86 0.48
CA THR A 116 -8.65 -17.64 0.85
C THR A 116 -10.17 -17.82 0.67
N ARG A 117 -10.59 -18.49 -0.40
CA ARG A 117 -12.00 -18.83 -0.62
C ARG A 117 -12.55 -19.75 0.47
N ALA A 118 -11.75 -20.76 0.86
CA ALA A 118 -12.14 -21.73 1.90
C ALA A 118 -12.17 -21.16 3.32
N ALA A 119 -11.39 -20.13 3.60
CA ALA A 119 -11.30 -19.54 4.92
C ALA A 119 -12.53 -18.69 5.25
N SER A 120 -13.00 -18.75 6.49
CA SER A 120 -13.99 -17.85 7.04
C SER A 120 -13.43 -16.43 7.19
N GLU A 121 -14.33 -15.45 7.36
CA GLU A 121 -13.94 -14.05 7.62
C GLU A 121 -13.11 -13.93 8.91
N ASP A 122 -13.46 -14.69 9.97
CA ASP A 122 -12.75 -14.66 11.24
C ASP A 122 -11.34 -15.31 11.14
N GLU A 123 -11.18 -16.36 10.36
CA GLU A 123 -9.86 -16.97 10.10
C GLU A 123 -8.95 -16.02 9.32
N LEU A 124 -9.50 -15.37 8.28
CA LEU A 124 -8.77 -14.34 7.52
C LEU A 124 -8.38 -13.16 8.42
N PHE A 125 -9.30 -12.68 9.26
CA PHE A 125 -9.02 -11.60 10.20
C PHE A 125 -7.92 -11.99 11.19
N ALA A 126 -8.03 -13.13 11.86
CA ALA A 126 -7.05 -13.58 12.84
C ALA A 126 -5.63 -13.74 12.25
N SER A 127 -5.56 -14.24 11.02
CA SER A 127 -4.31 -14.39 10.28
C SER A 127 -3.72 -13.03 9.85
N ALA A 128 -4.53 -12.16 9.25
CA ALA A 128 -4.13 -10.84 8.78
C ALA A 128 -3.79 -9.90 9.95
N TYR A 129 -4.47 -10.01 11.10
CA TYR A 129 -4.16 -9.24 12.29
C TYR A 129 -2.73 -9.45 12.77
N LYS A 130 -2.21 -10.69 12.70
CA LYS A 130 -0.81 -10.97 13.07
C LYS A 130 0.17 -10.21 12.17
N ARG A 131 -0.12 -10.14 10.86
CA ARG A 131 0.70 -9.43 9.87
C ARG A 131 0.62 -7.91 10.10
N LEU A 132 -0.60 -7.39 10.27
CA LEU A 132 -0.82 -5.97 10.57
C LEU A 132 -0.12 -5.55 11.85
N ASN A 133 -0.23 -6.33 12.92
CA ASN A 133 0.42 -6.03 14.21
C ASN A 133 1.96 -6.09 14.11
N ALA A 134 2.51 -6.93 13.23
CA ALA A 134 3.96 -6.92 12.96
C ALA A 134 4.37 -5.61 12.28
N LEU A 135 3.70 -5.20 11.20
CA LEU A 135 3.95 -3.92 10.53
C LEU A 135 3.76 -2.72 11.47
N HIS A 136 2.72 -2.74 12.30
CA HIS A 136 2.48 -1.68 13.28
C HIS A 136 3.61 -1.56 14.31
N LYS A 137 4.16 -2.69 14.78
CA LYS A 137 5.33 -2.71 15.69
C LYS A 137 6.60 -2.17 15.04
N GLU A 138 6.72 -2.26 13.73
CA GLU A 138 7.82 -1.67 12.95
C GLU A 138 7.62 -0.16 12.70
N GLY A 139 6.50 0.42 13.16
CA GLY A 139 6.21 1.85 13.07
C GLY A 139 5.25 2.25 11.95
N VAL A 140 4.63 1.29 11.27
CA VAL A 140 3.60 1.58 10.27
C VAL A 140 2.33 2.08 10.97
N THR A 141 1.88 3.27 10.60
CA THR A 141 0.66 3.91 11.13
C THR A 141 -0.42 4.08 10.07
N SER A 142 -0.07 3.97 8.80
CA SER A 142 -1.00 4.00 7.67
C SER A 142 -0.58 2.95 6.65
N LEU A 143 -1.54 2.17 6.17
CA LEU A 143 -1.24 1.17 5.15
C LEU A 143 -2.39 1.00 4.17
N GLU A 144 -2.05 0.55 2.97
CA GLU A 144 -2.99 0.03 2.01
C GLU A 144 -3.14 -1.48 2.19
N ILE A 145 -4.37 -1.98 2.14
CA ILE A 145 -4.67 -3.40 2.07
C ILE A 145 -5.44 -3.67 0.77
N LYS A 146 -4.83 -4.43 -0.12
CA LYS A 146 -5.46 -4.89 -1.36
C LYS A 146 -6.19 -6.22 -1.13
N SER A 147 -7.34 -6.40 -1.78
CA SER A 147 -7.94 -7.71 -2.04
C SER A 147 -7.17 -8.44 -3.16
N GLY A 148 -7.80 -9.33 -3.92
CA GLY A 148 -7.18 -9.93 -5.12
C GLY A 148 -6.75 -11.39 -4.96
N TYR A 149 -7.10 -12.03 -3.85
CA TYR A 149 -6.96 -13.48 -3.68
C TYR A 149 -8.30 -14.20 -3.55
N GLY A 150 -9.40 -13.49 -3.80
CA GLY A 150 -10.71 -14.12 -3.93
C GLY A 150 -11.01 -14.52 -5.37
N LEU A 151 -10.85 -13.57 -6.26
CA LEU A 151 -11.13 -13.66 -7.69
C LEU A 151 -12.58 -14.13 -7.98
N ASP A 152 -13.48 -13.89 -7.03
CA ASP A 152 -14.93 -14.00 -7.13
C ASP A 152 -15.58 -12.93 -6.25
N LEU A 153 -16.84 -12.61 -6.53
CA LEU A 153 -17.55 -11.52 -5.85
C LEU A 153 -17.61 -11.71 -4.32
N GLU A 154 -17.98 -12.88 -3.87
CA GLU A 154 -18.19 -13.17 -2.44
C GLU A 154 -16.89 -13.03 -1.65
N THR A 155 -15.82 -13.63 -2.17
CA THR A 155 -14.53 -13.67 -1.48
C THR A 155 -13.82 -12.31 -1.53
N GLU A 156 -13.88 -11.57 -2.65
CA GLU A 156 -13.33 -10.22 -2.72
C GLU A 156 -14.01 -9.27 -1.72
N VAL A 157 -15.35 -9.31 -1.63
CA VAL A 157 -16.12 -8.56 -0.62
C VAL A 157 -15.73 -8.98 0.80
N LYS A 158 -15.56 -10.28 1.05
CA LYS A 158 -15.11 -10.83 2.34
C LYS A 158 -13.74 -10.27 2.71
N MET A 159 -12.77 -10.26 1.79
CA MET A 159 -11.43 -9.73 2.02
C MET A 159 -11.45 -8.24 2.37
N LEU A 160 -12.23 -7.43 1.65
CA LEU A 160 -12.37 -5.99 1.92
C LEU A 160 -13.05 -5.71 3.26
N LYS A 161 -14.02 -6.52 3.67
CA LYS A 161 -14.63 -6.45 5.02
C LYS A 161 -13.59 -6.76 6.11
N VAL A 162 -12.74 -7.76 5.90
CA VAL A 162 -11.63 -8.06 6.81
C VAL A 162 -10.66 -6.88 6.89
N ALA A 163 -10.31 -6.27 5.76
CA ALA A 163 -9.45 -5.08 5.74
C ALA A 163 -10.06 -3.92 6.55
N ASN A 164 -11.38 -3.71 6.45
CA ASN A 164 -12.08 -2.71 7.26
C ASN A 164 -11.99 -3.01 8.76
N ARG A 165 -12.30 -4.26 9.17
CA ARG A 165 -12.18 -4.71 10.58
C ARG A 165 -10.76 -4.55 11.14
N LEU A 166 -9.74 -4.75 10.31
CA LEU A 166 -8.33 -4.56 10.70
C LEU A 166 -8.05 -3.10 11.06
N GLY A 167 -8.58 -2.15 10.29
CA GLY A 167 -8.47 -0.71 10.59
C GLY A 167 -9.11 -0.32 11.93
N ASP A 168 -10.18 -1.00 12.32
CA ASP A 168 -10.86 -0.77 13.60
C ASP A 168 -10.15 -1.44 14.79
N SER A 169 -9.22 -2.36 14.55
CA SER A 169 -8.60 -3.20 15.57
C SER A 169 -7.29 -2.67 16.17
N LEU A 170 -6.61 -1.76 15.50
CA LEU A 170 -5.35 -1.12 15.89
C LEU A 170 -5.39 0.37 15.54
N PRO A 171 -4.57 1.20 16.20
CA PRO A 171 -4.49 2.63 15.89
C PRO A 171 -3.72 2.89 14.59
N VAL A 172 -4.21 2.34 13.49
CA VAL A 172 -3.67 2.49 12.14
C VAL A 172 -4.75 2.98 11.17
N THR A 173 -4.35 3.74 10.18
CA THR A 173 -5.24 4.11 9.07
C THR A 173 -5.12 3.05 7.97
N VAL A 174 -6.23 2.43 7.59
CA VAL A 174 -6.27 1.44 6.50
C VAL A 174 -6.96 2.05 5.29
N GLN A 175 -6.29 2.05 4.14
CA GLN A 175 -6.86 2.31 2.83
C GLN A 175 -7.13 0.97 2.14
N LYS A 176 -8.35 0.76 1.67
CA LYS A 176 -8.79 -0.50 1.07
C LYS A 176 -8.76 -0.38 -0.45
N THR A 177 -8.08 -1.31 -1.11
CA THR A 177 -8.01 -1.36 -2.58
C THR A 177 -8.62 -2.66 -3.08
N PHE A 178 -9.63 -2.53 -3.93
CA PHE A 178 -10.20 -3.66 -4.64
C PHE A 178 -9.27 -4.05 -5.79
N LEU A 179 -8.80 -5.29 -5.80
CA LEU A 179 -7.90 -5.85 -6.82
C LEU A 179 -8.49 -7.14 -7.41
N GLY A 180 -9.77 -7.14 -7.77
CA GLY A 180 -10.38 -8.31 -8.44
C GLY A 180 -9.68 -8.69 -9.75
N ALA A 181 -9.08 -7.74 -10.44
CA ALA A 181 -8.26 -7.96 -11.63
C ALA A 181 -6.77 -8.20 -11.29
N HIS A 182 -6.47 -9.13 -10.37
CA HIS A 182 -5.12 -9.51 -9.97
C HIS A 182 -4.57 -10.67 -10.81
N ALA A 183 -5.38 -11.68 -11.03
CA ALA A 183 -5.05 -12.81 -11.88
C ALA A 183 -6.31 -13.41 -12.50
N LEU A 184 -6.15 -14.17 -13.55
CA LEU A 184 -7.26 -14.88 -14.16
C LEU A 184 -7.57 -16.16 -13.35
N PRO A 185 -8.79 -16.29 -12.76
CA PRO A 185 -9.14 -17.48 -12.01
C PRO A 185 -9.34 -18.69 -12.94
N VAL A 186 -9.12 -19.88 -12.40
CA VAL A 186 -9.13 -21.13 -13.18
C VAL A 186 -10.45 -21.39 -13.92
N GLU A 187 -11.55 -20.87 -13.38
CA GLU A 187 -12.89 -20.97 -13.99
C GLU A 187 -13.01 -20.17 -15.29
N TYR A 188 -12.15 -19.18 -15.50
CA TYR A 188 -12.12 -18.30 -16.66
C TYR A 188 -10.83 -18.43 -17.48
N LYS A 189 -10.04 -19.51 -17.31
CA LYS A 189 -8.70 -19.67 -17.90
C LYS A 189 -8.64 -19.45 -19.43
N ASP A 190 -9.74 -19.67 -20.12
CA ASP A 190 -9.84 -19.54 -21.58
C ASP A 190 -10.67 -18.29 -22.01
N ASP A 191 -11.17 -17.49 -21.08
CA ASP A 191 -12.02 -16.32 -21.36
C ASP A 191 -11.79 -15.17 -20.37
N ALA A 192 -10.68 -14.48 -20.53
CA ALA A 192 -10.32 -13.33 -19.68
C ALA A 192 -11.33 -12.18 -19.84
N ASP A 193 -11.92 -12.00 -21.02
CA ASP A 193 -12.89 -10.92 -21.26
C ASP A 193 -14.19 -11.16 -20.50
N ALA A 194 -14.66 -12.40 -20.40
CA ALA A 194 -15.81 -12.75 -19.56
C ALA A 194 -15.52 -12.49 -18.07
N TYR A 195 -14.30 -12.78 -17.61
CA TYR A 195 -13.89 -12.44 -16.24
C TYR A 195 -13.88 -10.93 -15.99
N ILE A 196 -13.26 -10.16 -16.87
CA ILE A 196 -13.23 -8.70 -16.73
C ILE A 196 -14.64 -8.11 -16.81
N LYS A 197 -15.52 -8.67 -17.61
CA LYS A 197 -16.94 -8.29 -17.61
C LYS A 197 -17.58 -8.53 -16.23
N LEU A 198 -17.31 -9.67 -15.58
CA LEU A 198 -17.77 -9.94 -14.20
C LEU A 198 -17.22 -8.91 -13.22
N VAL A 199 -15.92 -8.58 -13.30
CA VAL A 199 -15.30 -7.54 -12.46
C VAL A 199 -16.00 -6.20 -12.64
N CYS A 200 -16.21 -5.77 -13.89
CA CYS A 200 -16.78 -4.45 -14.20
C CYS A 200 -18.28 -4.35 -13.90
N GLU A 201 -19.07 -5.38 -14.21
CA GLU A 201 -20.54 -5.31 -14.15
C GLU A 201 -21.13 -5.80 -12.82
N GLN A 202 -20.36 -6.57 -12.02
CA GLN A 202 -20.87 -7.14 -10.77
C GLN A 202 -19.99 -6.79 -9.57
N MET A 203 -18.68 -7.02 -9.62
CA MET A 203 -17.82 -6.84 -8.46
C MET A 203 -17.65 -5.36 -8.09
N ILE A 204 -17.22 -4.51 -9.01
CA ILE A 204 -17.02 -3.07 -8.76
C ILE A 204 -18.33 -2.40 -8.30
N PRO A 205 -19.49 -2.61 -8.95
CA PRO A 205 -20.76 -2.05 -8.48
C PRO A 205 -21.13 -2.47 -7.05
N GLU A 206 -20.92 -3.73 -6.69
CA GLU A 206 -21.23 -4.22 -5.34
C GLU A 206 -20.27 -3.68 -4.29
N VAL A 207 -18.96 -3.62 -4.60
CA VAL A 207 -17.95 -3.00 -3.74
C VAL A 207 -18.25 -1.50 -3.52
N ALA A 208 -18.62 -0.79 -4.58
CA ALA A 208 -19.01 0.62 -4.52
C ALA A 208 -20.27 0.82 -3.66
N LYS A 209 -21.32 0.02 -3.88
CA LYS A 209 -22.57 0.07 -3.14
C LYS A 209 -22.39 -0.14 -1.63
N GLN A 210 -21.46 -1.01 -1.24
CA GLN A 210 -21.12 -1.27 0.17
C GLN A 210 -20.05 -0.32 0.72
N ASN A 211 -19.50 0.61 -0.08
CA ASN A 211 -18.41 1.52 0.30
C ASN A 211 -17.19 0.78 0.88
N LEU A 212 -16.79 -0.31 0.23
CA LEU A 212 -15.74 -1.21 0.72
C LEU A 212 -14.35 -0.90 0.18
N ALA A 213 -14.21 -0.07 -0.86
CA ALA A 213 -12.91 0.26 -1.44
C ALA A 213 -12.72 1.77 -1.62
N ASP A 214 -11.52 2.22 -1.34
CA ASP A 214 -11.03 3.60 -1.55
C ASP A 214 -10.36 3.74 -2.93
N ALA A 215 -9.92 2.62 -3.51
CA ALA A 215 -9.35 2.53 -4.85
C ALA A 215 -9.65 1.18 -5.51
N VAL A 216 -9.53 1.14 -6.83
CA VAL A 216 -9.53 -0.08 -7.66
C VAL A 216 -8.16 -0.21 -8.32
N ASP A 217 -7.63 -1.41 -8.37
CA ASP A 217 -6.32 -1.73 -8.92
C ASP A 217 -6.40 -2.87 -9.94
N VAL A 218 -5.46 -2.92 -10.86
CA VAL A 218 -5.37 -3.94 -11.92
C VAL A 218 -3.92 -4.37 -12.09
N PHE A 219 -3.68 -5.65 -12.27
CA PHE A 219 -2.38 -6.17 -12.71
C PHE A 219 -2.30 -6.16 -14.24
N CYS A 220 -1.76 -5.07 -14.78
CA CYS A 220 -1.59 -4.83 -16.22
C CYS A 220 -0.26 -5.38 -16.69
N GLU A 221 -0.23 -6.64 -17.06
CA GLU A 221 0.96 -7.37 -17.48
C GLU A 221 0.64 -8.49 -18.48
N GLY A 222 1.65 -8.96 -19.21
CA GLY A 222 1.48 -10.05 -20.16
C GLY A 222 0.93 -11.36 -19.59
N ILE A 223 1.19 -11.62 -18.31
CA ILE A 223 0.63 -12.74 -17.55
C ILE A 223 -0.65 -12.38 -16.76
N GLY A 224 -1.00 -11.11 -16.74
CA GLY A 224 -2.19 -10.57 -16.09
C GLY A 224 -3.23 -10.13 -17.11
N PHE A 225 -3.56 -8.85 -17.13
CA PHE A 225 -4.58 -8.28 -17.99
C PHE A 225 -3.99 -7.29 -19.00
N SER A 226 -4.58 -7.27 -20.20
CA SER A 226 -4.19 -6.36 -21.28
C SER A 226 -4.58 -4.92 -21.00
N LEU A 227 -4.02 -3.97 -21.77
CA LEU A 227 -4.41 -2.56 -21.70
C LEU A 227 -5.91 -2.34 -21.91
N ALA A 228 -6.53 -3.03 -22.86
CA ALA A 228 -7.96 -2.90 -23.13
C ALA A 228 -8.81 -3.37 -21.94
N GLN A 229 -8.43 -4.47 -21.31
CA GLN A 229 -9.08 -5.00 -20.12
C GLN A 229 -8.87 -4.07 -18.92
N THR A 230 -7.67 -3.54 -18.75
CA THR A 230 -7.34 -2.54 -17.72
C THR A 230 -8.18 -1.27 -17.89
N GLU A 231 -8.31 -0.78 -19.12
CA GLU A 231 -9.14 0.40 -19.44
C GLU A 231 -10.61 0.17 -19.12
N ALA A 232 -11.14 -1.03 -19.39
CA ALA A 232 -12.50 -1.40 -19.02
C ALA A 232 -12.72 -1.33 -17.50
N VAL A 233 -11.80 -1.87 -16.71
CA VAL A 233 -11.84 -1.82 -15.23
C VAL A 233 -11.77 -0.38 -14.73
N PHE A 234 -10.86 0.44 -15.27
CA PHE A 234 -10.74 1.87 -14.89
C PHE A 234 -11.99 2.67 -15.24
N SER A 235 -12.60 2.38 -16.39
CA SER A 235 -13.85 3.00 -16.79
C SER A 235 -15.00 2.65 -15.84
N ALA A 236 -15.08 1.39 -15.42
CA ALA A 236 -16.06 0.94 -14.42
C ALA A 236 -15.83 1.61 -13.06
N ALA A 237 -14.58 1.65 -12.57
CA ALA A 237 -14.24 2.34 -11.33
C ALA A 237 -14.62 3.83 -11.37
N LYS A 238 -14.29 4.51 -12.47
CA LYS A 238 -14.62 5.93 -12.69
C LYS A 238 -16.15 6.18 -12.69
N ALA A 239 -16.94 5.28 -13.27
CA ALA A 239 -18.39 5.38 -13.26
C ALA A 239 -18.99 5.33 -11.84
N HIS A 240 -18.28 4.71 -10.91
CA HIS A 240 -18.62 4.64 -9.48
C HIS A 240 -17.87 5.65 -8.61
N ASN A 241 -17.12 6.61 -9.20
CA ASN A 241 -16.30 7.60 -8.50
C ASN A 241 -15.20 7.00 -7.60
N ILE A 242 -14.70 5.82 -7.92
CA ILE A 242 -13.59 5.19 -7.21
C ILE A 242 -12.29 5.53 -7.93
N ARG A 243 -11.25 5.93 -7.18
CA ARG A 243 -9.91 6.21 -7.70
C ARG A 243 -9.26 4.92 -8.19
N VAL A 244 -8.29 5.03 -9.09
CA VAL A 244 -7.58 3.85 -9.62
C VAL A 244 -6.10 3.86 -9.27
N LYS A 245 -5.51 2.68 -9.28
CA LYS A 245 -4.08 2.37 -9.20
C LYS A 245 -3.75 1.32 -10.26
N VAL A 246 -2.48 1.00 -10.44
CA VAL A 246 -2.06 -0.06 -11.35
C VAL A 246 -0.78 -0.74 -10.87
N HIS A 247 -0.74 -2.07 -10.92
CA HIS A 247 0.50 -2.84 -11.00
C HIS A 247 0.88 -2.88 -12.47
N ALA A 248 2.00 -2.31 -12.84
CA ALA A 248 2.39 -2.21 -14.24
C ALA A 248 3.91 -2.12 -14.42
N GLU A 249 4.35 -2.45 -15.62
CA GLU A 249 5.75 -2.38 -16.00
C GLU A 249 6.69 -3.15 -15.06
N GLN A 250 6.17 -4.22 -14.42
CA GLN A 250 6.96 -5.10 -13.58
C GLN A 250 7.78 -6.09 -14.42
N LEU A 251 7.16 -6.70 -15.42
CA LEU A 251 7.74 -7.76 -16.23
C LEU A 251 7.93 -7.35 -17.69
N SER A 252 7.16 -6.37 -18.15
CA SER A 252 7.15 -5.87 -19.53
C SER A 252 6.63 -4.43 -19.58
N ASP A 253 6.95 -3.72 -20.65
CA ASP A 253 6.39 -2.38 -20.93
C ASP A 253 5.14 -2.55 -21.80
N LEU A 254 3.98 -2.48 -21.19
CA LEU A 254 2.69 -2.53 -21.88
C LEU A 254 2.00 -1.15 -22.01
N GLY A 255 2.53 -0.11 -21.38
CA GLY A 255 1.91 1.21 -21.33
C GLY A 255 0.78 1.33 -20.30
N GLY A 256 0.77 0.47 -19.27
CA GLY A 256 -0.20 0.49 -18.18
C GLY A 256 -0.12 1.78 -17.38
N THR A 257 1.09 2.29 -17.16
CA THR A 257 1.34 3.56 -16.47
C THR A 257 0.80 4.76 -17.25
N GLU A 258 1.00 4.81 -18.57
CA GLU A 258 0.45 5.89 -19.43
C GLU A 258 -1.08 5.85 -19.44
N LEU A 259 -1.67 4.66 -19.47
CA LEU A 259 -3.11 4.49 -19.34
C LEU A 259 -3.61 4.99 -17.98
N ALA A 260 -2.98 4.58 -16.89
CA ALA A 260 -3.32 5.01 -15.53
C ALA A 260 -3.23 6.53 -15.37
N ALA A 261 -2.23 7.17 -15.97
CA ALA A 261 -2.09 8.63 -15.98
C ALA A 261 -3.29 9.33 -16.62
N LYS A 262 -3.87 8.79 -17.70
CA LYS A 262 -5.09 9.34 -18.36
C LYS A 262 -6.32 9.27 -17.46
N TYR A 263 -6.32 8.35 -16.48
CA TYR A 263 -7.39 8.20 -15.49
C TYR A 263 -7.10 8.93 -14.18
N ASN A 264 -6.02 9.73 -14.10
CA ASN A 264 -5.54 10.41 -12.90
C ASN A 264 -5.37 9.43 -11.72
N ALA A 265 -4.74 8.31 -11.98
CA ALA A 265 -4.48 7.28 -10.99
C ALA A 265 -3.70 7.83 -9.79
N LEU A 266 -3.84 7.16 -8.63
CA LEU A 266 -3.08 7.48 -7.43
C LEU A 266 -1.60 7.13 -7.60
N SER A 267 -1.33 5.95 -8.13
CA SER A 267 0.02 5.44 -8.33
C SER A 267 0.09 4.44 -9.48
N SER A 268 1.31 4.19 -9.93
CA SER A 268 1.72 3.01 -10.66
C SER A 268 2.82 2.32 -9.87
N ASP A 269 2.69 1.03 -9.67
CA ASP A 269 3.42 0.25 -8.70
C ASP A 269 4.29 -0.80 -9.42
N HIS A 270 5.52 -1.09 -8.94
CA HIS A 270 6.64 -1.88 -9.50
C HIS A 270 7.58 -1.08 -10.39
N LEU A 271 7.30 -0.95 -11.71
CA LEU A 271 7.96 -0.02 -12.64
C LEU A 271 9.35 -0.43 -13.15
N GLU A 272 9.75 -1.70 -13.03
CA GLU A 272 11.06 -2.18 -13.48
C GLU A 272 11.28 -1.95 -14.99
N PHE A 273 10.19 -1.99 -15.78
CA PHE A 273 10.21 -1.82 -17.23
C PHE A 273 9.63 -0.48 -17.70
N LEU A 274 9.43 0.48 -16.78
CA LEU A 274 8.85 1.78 -17.11
C LEU A 274 9.68 2.52 -18.18
N SER A 275 9.01 2.99 -19.23
CA SER A 275 9.57 3.76 -20.34
C SER A 275 9.70 5.26 -20.00
N ASP A 276 10.46 5.98 -20.85
CA ASP A 276 10.56 7.44 -20.80
C ASP A 276 9.19 8.12 -20.91
N ASP A 277 8.29 7.58 -21.73
CA ASP A 277 6.96 8.13 -21.92
C ASP A 277 6.06 7.88 -20.71
N GLY A 278 6.21 6.73 -20.06
CA GLY A 278 5.59 6.45 -18.77
C GLY A 278 6.04 7.43 -17.67
N VAL A 279 7.34 7.73 -17.59
CA VAL A 279 7.85 8.75 -16.64
C VAL A 279 7.25 10.13 -16.89
N LYS A 280 7.17 10.56 -18.17
CA LYS A 280 6.54 11.84 -18.55
C LYS A 280 5.05 11.87 -18.20
N ALA A 281 4.35 10.76 -18.43
CA ALA A 281 2.94 10.63 -18.09
C ALA A 281 2.72 10.73 -16.57
N MET A 282 3.57 10.10 -15.76
CA MET A 282 3.56 10.22 -14.29
C MET A 282 3.82 11.66 -13.84
N GLN A 283 4.81 12.33 -14.41
CA GLN A 283 5.11 13.73 -14.12
C GLN A 283 3.90 14.63 -14.42
N ALA A 284 3.33 14.48 -15.60
CA ALA A 284 2.21 15.33 -16.06
C ALA A 284 0.93 15.13 -15.21
N SER A 285 0.64 13.90 -14.80
CA SER A 285 -0.55 13.57 -13.99
C SER A 285 -0.35 13.82 -12.50
N GLY A 286 0.90 13.92 -12.03
CA GLY A 286 1.23 13.97 -10.60
C GLY A 286 1.04 12.65 -9.87
N MET A 287 0.95 11.54 -10.58
CA MET A 287 0.86 10.18 -10.05
C MET A 287 2.14 9.81 -9.27
N VAL A 288 2.02 8.94 -8.29
CA VAL A 288 3.16 8.48 -7.47
C VAL A 288 3.76 7.21 -8.06
N ALA A 289 5.08 7.14 -8.16
CA ALA A 289 5.82 5.92 -8.45
C ALA A 289 5.99 5.12 -7.14
N VAL A 290 5.39 3.94 -7.04
CA VAL A 290 5.57 3.07 -5.87
C VAL A 290 6.56 1.98 -6.21
N LEU A 291 7.71 1.99 -5.52
CA LEU A 291 8.78 1.03 -5.72
C LEU A 291 8.74 -0.04 -4.64
N LEU A 292 8.96 -1.28 -5.02
CA LEU A 292 8.76 -2.47 -4.19
C LEU A 292 10.08 -3.27 -4.05
N PRO A 293 11.08 -2.72 -3.35
CA PRO A 293 12.41 -3.34 -3.26
C PRO A 293 12.40 -4.72 -2.59
N GLY A 294 11.41 -5.00 -1.73
CA GLY A 294 11.23 -6.31 -1.12
C GLY A 294 10.85 -7.37 -2.15
N ALA A 295 9.86 -7.07 -3.00
CA ALA A 295 9.44 -7.94 -4.10
C ALA A 295 10.57 -8.16 -5.10
N PHE A 296 11.22 -7.07 -5.53
CA PHE A 296 12.38 -7.13 -6.42
C PHE A 296 13.48 -8.09 -5.92
N TYR A 297 13.85 -7.98 -4.66
CA TYR A 297 14.84 -8.84 -4.03
C TYR A 297 14.36 -10.30 -3.93
N PHE A 298 13.13 -10.51 -3.48
CA PHE A 298 12.56 -11.85 -3.30
C PHE A 298 12.42 -12.61 -4.61
N LEU A 299 11.98 -11.93 -5.67
CA LEU A 299 11.82 -12.48 -7.02
C LEU A 299 13.15 -12.62 -7.78
N ARG A 300 14.24 -12.09 -7.22
CA ARG A 300 15.58 -12.05 -7.86
C ARG A 300 15.56 -11.33 -9.21
N GLU A 301 14.78 -10.25 -9.28
CA GLU A 301 14.75 -9.40 -10.45
C GLU A 301 16.12 -8.76 -10.70
N THR A 302 16.41 -8.46 -11.96
CA THR A 302 17.72 -7.91 -12.37
C THR A 302 17.62 -6.52 -12.97
N LYS A 303 16.45 -6.14 -13.49
CA LYS A 303 16.21 -4.82 -14.07
C LYS A 303 15.59 -3.90 -13.02
N LEU A 304 16.34 -2.87 -12.63
CA LEU A 304 15.86 -1.87 -11.66
C LEU A 304 14.86 -0.90 -12.30
N PRO A 305 13.87 -0.41 -11.54
CA PRO A 305 13.08 0.75 -11.95
C PRO A 305 13.96 1.95 -12.30
N PRO A 306 13.56 2.84 -13.21
CA PRO A 306 14.39 3.96 -13.68
C PRO A 306 14.42 5.12 -12.66
N ILE A 307 14.97 4.88 -11.47
CA ILE A 307 14.95 5.78 -10.30
C ILE A 307 15.53 7.16 -10.64
N GLU A 308 16.66 7.19 -11.35
CA GLU A 308 17.31 8.45 -11.72
C GLU A 308 16.42 9.29 -12.65
N MET A 309 15.72 8.65 -13.57
CA MET A 309 14.83 9.32 -14.51
C MET A 309 13.57 9.84 -13.78
N LEU A 310 13.01 9.06 -12.85
CA LEU A 310 11.89 9.50 -11.99
C LEU A 310 12.28 10.74 -11.18
N ARG A 311 13.47 10.74 -10.57
CA ARG A 311 14.00 11.88 -9.81
C ARG A 311 14.25 13.10 -10.69
N ALA A 312 14.89 12.92 -11.84
CA ALA A 312 15.19 14.01 -12.79
C ALA A 312 13.92 14.70 -13.30
N ASN A 313 12.81 13.96 -13.39
CA ASN A 313 11.51 14.49 -13.79
C ASN A 313 10.62 14.90 -12.60
N ASN A 314 11.15 14.96 -11.37
CA ASN A 314 10.41 15.32 -10.15
C ASN A 314 9.14 14.46 -9.93
N VAL A 315 9.14 13.21 -10.38
CA VAL A 315 8.07 12.26 -10.05
C VAL A 315 8.19 11.91 -8.56
N ARG A 316 7.08 11.97 -7.85
CA ARG A 316 7.04 11.56 -6.43
C ARG A 316 7.25 10.06 -6.34
N ILE A 317 8.13 9.62 -5.46
CA ILE A 317 8.46 8.22 -5.24
C ILE A 317 8.01 7.82 -3.83
N ALA A 318 7.35 6.70 -3.71
CA ALA A 318 7.07 6.02 -2.44
C ALA A 318 7.72 4.64 -2.44
N ILE A 319 8.03 4.15 -1.25
CA ILE A 319 8.54 2.80 -1.04
C ILE A 319 7.50 2.03 -0.24
N ALA A 320 7.21 0.80 -0.63
CA ALA A 320 6.29 -0.07 0.09
C ALA A 320 6.86 -1.50 0.21
N SER A 321 6.23 -2.30 1.06
CA SER A 321 6.74 -3.63 1.39
C SER A 321 6.35 -4.70 0.40
N ASP A 322 5.21 -4.54 -0.27
CA ASP A 322 4.55 -5.63 -1.00
C ASP A 322 4.36 -6.89 -0.12
N ALA A 323 3.99 -6.67 1.14
CA ALA A 323 3.77 -7.79 2.06
C ALA A 323 2.62 -8.68 1.56
N ASN A 324 2.96 -9.88 1.09
CA ASN A 324 2.06 -10.81 0.43
C ASN A 324 2.38 -12.27 0.84
N PRO A 325 1.65 -13.30 0.36
CA PRO A 325 1.89 -14.69 0.76
C PRO A 325 3.20 -15.32 0.24
N GLY A 326 3.93 -14.67 -0.68
CA GLY A 326 5.23 -15.14 -1.15
C GLY A 326 5.46 -15.03 -2.63
#